data_f1214e6bdf83bcb5729743fa2d565f0d
#
_entry.id   f1214e6bdf83bcb5729743fa2d565f0d
#
_cell.length_a   1.000
_cell.length_b   1.000
_cell.length_c   1.000
_cell.angle_alpha   90.00
_cell.angle_beta   90.00
_cell.angle_gamma   90.00
#
_symmetry.space_group_name_H-M   'P 1'
#
loop_
_entity.id
_entity.type
_entity.pdbx_description
1 polymer ?
#
loop_
_entity_poly.entity_id
_entity_poly.type
_entity_poly.pdbx_seq_one_letter_code
_entity_poly.pdbx_strand_id
1 'polypeptide(L)'
;MADEIKMPVEGSHIMMFARSLLDENPIYNDADYAAKSETGNVIAPPTFGRSVAQFDPNYHLRLKTGEKWFGSGKNPTGLDGPSPSTGGLHAEQHYEYHRHLKPGAQLTVTQHAGKTWEKESKRAGLLKFTETVHEFRDQDGELVLTMRSVGVKTEKPVEQS
;
A
#
# COMPACT_ATOMS: atom_id res chain seq x y z
N MET A 1 -18.96 3.80 -10.41
CA MET A 1 -17.62 3.83 -11.07
C MET A 1 -16.62 3.68 -9.93
N ALA A 2 -15.58 2.85 -10.07
CA ALA A 2 -14.52 2.81 -9.08
C ALA A 2 -13.85 4.19 -9.05
N ASP A 3 -13.63 4.74 -7.85
CA ASP A 3 -12.96 6.03 -7.71
C ASP A 3 -11.51 5.89 -8.21
N GLU A 4 -11.15 6.72 -9.18
CA GLU A 4 -9.79 6.80 -9.69
C GLU A 4 -8.93 7.65 -8.77
N ILE A 5 -7.79 7.13 -8.35
CA ILE A 5 -6.81 7.87 -7.56
C ILE A 5 -5.70 8.35 -8.50
N LYS A 6 -5.42 9.65 -8.50
CA LYS A 6 -4.28 10.21 -9.23
C LYS A 6 -3.06 10.25 -8.33
N MET A 7 -1.98 9.60 -8.77
CA MET A 7 -0.74 9.46 -8.00
C MET A 7 0.45 9.94 -8.84
N PRO A 8 0.95 11.15 -8.61
CA PRO A 8 2.20 11.61 -9.21
C PRO A 8 3.39 10.88 -8.56
N VAL A 9 4.34 10.46 -9.38
CA VAL A 9 5.60 9.86 -8.93
C VAL A 9 6.68 10.94 -8.94
N GLU A 10 7.13 11.38 -7.78
CA GLU A 10 8.12 12.44 -7.64
C GLU A 10 9.39 11.94 -6.97
N GLY A 11 10.55 12.45 -7.42
CA GLY A 11 11.86 12.04 -6.89
C GLY A 11 12.00 12.29 -5.38
N SER A 12 11.42 13.37 -4.87
CA SER A 12 11.38 13.66 -3.43
C SER A 12 10.60 12.63 -2.64
N HIS A 13 9.45 12.18 -3.15
CA HIS A 13 8.66 11.12 -2.53
C HIS A 13 9.38 9.78 -2.54
N ILE A 14 10.04 9.44 -3.66
CA ILE A 14 10.87 8.23 -3.75
C ILE A 14 11.97 8.23 -2.70
N MET A 15 12.73 9.33 -2.62
CA MET A 15 13.81 9.48 -1.65
C MET A 15 13.29 9.38 -0.19
N MET A 16 12.21 10.08 0.14
CA MET A 16 11.62 10.05 1.48
C MET A 16 11.10 8.66 1.83
N PHE A 17 10.50 7.96 0.86
CA PHE A 17 10.03 6.59 1.06
C PHE A 17 11.20 5.63 1.32
N ALA A 18 12.26 5.67 0.51
CA ALA A 18 13.46 4.87 0.72
C ALA A 18 14.07 5.11 2.12
N ARG A 19 14.22 6.38 2.51
CA ARG A 19 14.72 6.75 3.85
C ARG A 19 13.85 6.22 4.98
N SER A 20 12.53 6.20 4.82
CA SER A 20 11.62 5.66 5.83
C SER A 20 11.78 4.14 6.03
N LEU A 21 12.34 3.45 5.05
CA LEU A 21 12.67 2.02 5.09
C LEU A 21 14.12 1.77 5.50
N LEU A 22 14.92 2.81 5.76
CA LEU A 22 16.36 2.76 5.95
C LEU A 22 17.10 2.12 4.76
N ASP A 23 16.56 2.30 3.55
CA ASP A 23 17.18 1.82 2.32
C ASP A 23 18.03 2.94 1.72
N GLU A 24 19.35 2.78 1.83
CA GLU A 24 20.35 3.77 1.40
C GLU A 24 20.84 3.54 -0.04
N ASN A 25 20.19 2.65 -0.80
CA ASN A 25 20.60 2.39 -2.18
C ASN A 25 20.53 3.67 -3.03
N PRO A 26 21.66 4.12 -3.62
CA PRO A 26 21.72 5.36 -4.38
C PRO A 26 20.81 5.38 -5.62
N ILE A 27 20.34 4.22 -6.08
CA ILE A 27 19.39 4.11 -7.19
C ILE A 27 18.09 4.90 -6.95
N TYR A 28 17.74 5.19 -5.69
CA TYR A 28 16.51 5.88 -5.30
C TYR A 28 16.64 7.39 -5.16
N ASN A 29 17.87 7.93 -5.19
CA ASN A 29 18.08 9.36 -4.90
C ASN A 29 19.26 10.02 -5.61
N ASP A 30 20.18 9.26 -6.22
CA ASP A 30 21.33 9.78 -6.95
C ASP A 30 21.12 9.61 -8.45
N ALA A 31 20.84 10.72 -9.14
CA ALA A 31 20.56 10.72 -10.56
C ALA A 31 21.78 10.33 -11.42
N ASP A 32 23.00 10.69 -10.98
CA ASP A 32 24.24 10.39 -11.70
C ASP A 32 24.60 8.90 -11.59
N TYR A 33 24.36 8.33 -10.42
CA TYR A 33 24.47 6.88 -10.21
C TYR A 33 23.42 6.12 -11.03
N ALA A 34 22.16 6.51 -10.92
CA ALA A 34 21.05 5.87 -11.58
C ALA A 34 21.15 5.92 -13.11
N ALA A 35 21.63 7.01 -13.67
CA ALA A 35 21.87 7.14 -15.12
C ALA A 35 22.89 6.15 -15.67
N LYS A 36 23.83 5.68 -14.82
CA LYS A 36 24.87 4.69 -15.19
C LYS A 36 24.45 3.25 -14.89
N SER A 37 23.31 3.06 -14.21
CA SER A 37 22.77 1.75 -13.86
C SER A 37 21.94 1.18 -15.03
N GLU A 38 21.55 -0.09 -14.93
CA GLU A 38 20.67 -0.77 -15.88
C GLU A 38 19.30 -0.09 -16.03
N THR A 39 18.83 0.63 -15.00
CA THR A 39 17.54 1.33 -15.04
C THR A 39 17.58 2.65 -15.79
N GLY A 40 18.77 3.23 -15.98
CA GLY A 40 19.03 4.48 -16.70
C GLY A 40 18.38 5.71 -16.06
N ASN A 41 17.80 5.58 -14.88
CA ASN A 41 17.14 6.67 -14.14
C ASN A 41 16.90 6.23 -12.69
N VAL A 42 16.63 7.20 -11.81
CA VAL A 42 16.08 6.93 -10.47
C VAL A 42 14.79 6.12 -10.62
N ILE A 43 14.62 5.13 -9.77
CA ILE A 43 13.41 4.30 -9.69
C ILE A 43 12.84 4.33 -8.28
N ALA A 44 11.57 3.98 -8.14
CA ALA A 44 10.96 3.83 -6.82
C ALA A 44 11.30 2.47 -6.19
N PRO A 45 11.42 2.39 -4.84
CA PRO A 45 11.54 1.13 -4.13
C PRO A 45 10.39 0.15 -4.44
N PRO A 46 10.61 -1.17 -4.35
CA PRO A 46 9.62 -2.18 -4.75
C PRO A 46 8.27 -2.12 -4.03
N THR A 47 8.20 -1.51 -2.87
CA THR A 47 6.95 -1.36 -2.10
C THR A 47 6.31 0.03 -2.23
N PHE A 48 6.88 0.91 -3.04
CA PHE A 48 6.44 2.31 -3.20
C PHE A 48 4.96 2.43 -3.64
N GLY A 49 4.42 1.45 -4.36
CA GLY A 49 3.00 1.41 -4.73
C GLY A 49 2.05 1.57 -3.54
N ARG A 50 2.47 1.17 -2.31
CA ARG A 50 1.67 1.38 -1.08
C ARG A 50 1.44 2.85 -0.74
N SER A 51 2.27 3.75 -1.22
CA SER A 51 2.10 5.20 -1.01
C SER A 51 0.84 5.76 -1.69
N VAL A 52 0.17 5.01 -2.57
CA VAL A 52 -1.13 5.39 -3.17
C VAL A 52 -2.15 5.80 -2.10
N ALA A 53 -2.10 5.21 -0.91
CA ALA A 53 -2.97 5.56 0.22
C ALA A 53 -2.85 7.05 0.60
N GLN A 54 -1.73 7.71 0.35
CA GLN A 54 -1.54 9.15 0.62
C GLN A 54 -2.32 10.03 -0.36
N PHE A 55 -2.66 9.50 -1.53
CA PHE A 55 -3.38 10.20 -2.59
C PHE A 55 -4.88 9.88 -2.60
N ASP A 56 -5.31 8.85 -1.89
CA ASP A 56 -6.72 8.51 -1.72
C ASP A 56 -7.39 9.47 -0.72
N PRO A 57 -8.33 10.33 -1.14
CA PRO A 57 -9.03 11.24 -0.24
C PRO A 57 -9.89 10.50 0.81
N ASN A 58 -10.30 9.28 0.50
CA ASN A 58 -11.17 8.45 1.33
C ASN A 58 -10.40 7.42 2.17
N TYR A 59 -9.05 7.48 2.17
CA TYR A 59 -8.24 6.54 2.94
C TYR A 59 -8.60 6.61 4.43
N HIS A 60 -9.07 5.50 4.98
CA HIS A 60 -9.66 5.42 6.32
C HIS A 60 -8.70 5.79 7.47
N LEU A 61 -7.39 5.70 7.26
CA LEU A 61 -6.37 6.11 8.23
C LEU A 61 -5.91 7.56 8.06
N ARG A 62 -6.47 8.30 7.11
CA ARG A 62 -6.13 9.71 6.91
C ARG A 62 -6.67 10.54 8.05
N LEU A 63 -5.82 11.42 8.60
CA LEU A 63 -6.25 12.43 9.56
C LEU A 63 -7.26 13.37 8.93
N LYS A 64 -8.34 13.65 9.65
CA LYS A 64 -9.38 14.62 9.26
C LYS A 64 -9.46 15.72 10.30
N THR A 65 -9.54 16.97 9.81
CA THR A 65 -9.62 18.13 10.70
C THR A 65 -10.89 18.06 11.55
N GLY A 66 -10.73 18.20 12.87
CA GLY A 66 -11.84 18.17 13.82
C GLY A 66 -12.34 16.78 14.21
N GLU A 67 -11.79 15.70 13.64
CA GLU A 67 -12.13 14.33 13.99
C GLU A 67 -11.03 13.67 14.83
N LYS A 68 -11.42 12.80 15.76
CA LYS A 68 -10.48 11.96 16.50
C LYS A 68 -9.89 10.91 15.58
N TRP A 69 -8.57 10.72 15.67
CA TRP A 69 -7.86 9.74 14.85
C TRP A 69 -7.57 8.46 15.63
N PHE A 70 -7.85 7.31 15.04
CA PHE A 70 -7.66 6.00 15.68
C PHE A 70 -6.43 5.23 15.14
N GLY A 71 -5.69 5.76 14.18
CA GLY A 71 -4.79 5.06 13.28
C GLY A 71 -3.60 4.32 13.87
N SER A 72 -3.27 4.45 15.16
CA SER A 72 -2.11 3.73 15.72
C SER A 72 -2.41 2.30 16.21
N GLY A 73 -3.68 1.92 16.32
CA GLY A 73 -4.10 0.63 16.88
C GLY A 73 -3.75 0.42 18.36
N LYS A 74 -3.19 1.44 19.02
CA LYS A 74 -2.85 1.46 20.47
C LYS A 74 -3.49 2.66 21.14
N ASN A 75 -3.73 2.54 22.45
CA ASN A 75 -4.01 3.71 23.26
C ASN A 75 -2.71 4.53 23.46
N PRO A 76 -2.78 5.84 23.40
CA PRO A 76 -3.95 6.68 23.16
C PRO A 76 -4.16 6.94 21.66
N THR A 77 -5.29 6.54 21.11
CA THR A 77 -5.72 6.90 19.75
C THR A 77 -6.56 8.18 19.74
N GLY A 78 -6.84 8.75 20.89
CA GLY A 78 -7.78 9.85 21.06
C GLY A 78 -9.26 9.43 21.04
N LEU A 79 -9.54 8.13 20.94
CA LEU A 79 -10.88 7.56 21.04
C LEU A 79 -11.11 6.97 22.42
N ASP A 80 -12.33 7.08 22.94
CA ASP A 80 -12.77 6.39 24.14
C ASP A 80 -13.14 4.95 23.76
N GLY A 81 -12.66 3.98 24.54
CA GLY A 81 -12.92 2.56 24.32
C GLY A 81 -11.90 1.87 23.39
N PRO A 82 -12.14 0.61 23.06
CA PRO A 82 -11.26 -0.14 22.17
C PRO A 82 -11.23 0.49 20.80
N SER A 83 -10.06 0.43 20.14
CA SER A 83 -9.92 0.85 18.73
C SER A 83 -10.97 0.13 17.89
N PRO A 84 -11.65 0.82 16.95
CA PRO A 84 -12.58 0.18 16.03
C PRO A 84 -11.80 -0.75 15.07
N SER A 85 -11.42 -1.90 15.61
CA SER A 85 -10.80 -2.96 14.81
C SER A 85 -11.84 -3.50 13.84
N THR A 86 -11.52 -3.52 12.59
CA THR A 86 -12.35 -4.17 11.56
C THR A 86 -12.35 -5.69 11.73
N GLY A 87 -11.63 -6.22 12.73
CA GLY A 87 -11.44 -7.66 12.95
C GLY A 87 -10.58 -8.34 11.87
N GLY A 88 -9.98 -7.56 10.97
CA GLY A 88 -9.14 -8.06 9.90
C GLY A 88 -7.65 -7.78 10.15
N LEU A 89 -6.82 -8.70 9.70
CA LEU A 89 -5.36 -8.58 9.68
C LEU A 89 -4.88 -8.48 8.24
N HIS A 90 -3.78 -7.79 8.02
CA HIS A 90 -3.08 -7.84 6.74
C HIS A 90 -2.31 -9.16 6.65
N ALA A 91 -2.57 -9.94 5.60
CA ALA A 91 -1.97 -11.28 5.42
C ALA A 91 -0.85 -11.27 4.40
N GLU A 92 -1.10 -10.72 3.21
CA GLU A 92 -0.15 -10.77 2.10
C GLU A 92 -0.18 -9.47 1.29
N GLN A 93 0.98 -9.14 0.69
CA GLN A 93 1.11 -8.04 -0.24
C GLN A 93 1.94 -8.50 -1.43
N HIS A 94 1.35 -8.43 -2.63
CA HIS A 94 1.99 -8.83 -3.88
C HIS A 94 2.17 -7.61 -4.79
N TYR A 95 3.31 -7.57 -5.48
CA TYR A 95 3.63 -6.54 -6.47
C TYR A 95 4.09 -7.22 -7.76
N GLU A 96 3.45 -6.88 -8.86
CA GLU A 96 3.82 -7.33 -10.19
C GLU A 96 4.13 -6.12 -11.04
N TYR A 97 5.41 -5.84 -11.23
CA TYR A 97 5.91 -4.72 -12.00
C TYR A 97 6.02 -5.07 -13.47
N HIS A 98 5.36 -4.28 -14.32
CA HIS A 98 5.52 -4.33 -15.77
C HIS A 98 6.59 -3.35 -16.23
N ARG A 99 6.77 -2.26 -15.48
CA ARG A 99 7.84 -1.26 -15.64
C ARG A 99 8.21 -0.65 -14.28
N HIS A 100 9.44 -0.14 -14.17
CA HIS A 100 9.84 0.62 -13.00
C HIS A 100 9.06 1.94 -12.89
N LEU A 101 8.66 2.31 -11.70
CA LEU A 101 8.12 3.63 -11.42
C LEU A 101 9.29 4.62 -11.37
N LYS A 102 9.26 5.61 -12.26
CA LYS A 102 10.30 6.64 -12.39
C LYS A 102 9.73 8.03 -12.07
N PRO A 103 10.56 8.97 -11.59
CA PRO A 103 10.13 10.35 -11.39
C PRO A 103 9.51 10.94 -12.66
N GLY A 104 8.43 11.71 -12.50
CA GLY A 104 7.68 12.34 -13.58
C GLY A 104 6.49 11.52 -14.10
N ALA A 105 6.38 10.23 -13.74
CA ALA A 105 5.21 9.46 -14.10
C ALA A 105 3.94 9.98 -13.40
N GLN A 106 2.84 10.04 -14.14
CA GLN A 106 1.51 10.39 -13.64
C GLN A 106 0.64 9.13 -13.71
N LEU A 107 0.33 8.57 -12.54
CA LEU A 107 -0.39 7.32 -12.48
C LEU A 107 -1.88 7.55 -12.18
N THR A 108 -2.72 6.79 -12.87
CA THR A 108 -4.12 6.59 -12.52
C THR A 108 -4.24 5.22 -11.88
N VAL A 109 -4.74 5.18 -10.66
CA VAL A 109 -4.88 3.93 -9.90
C VAL A 109 -6.34 3.61 -9.73
N THR A 110 -6.75 2.41 -10.16
CA THR A 110 -8.08 1.87 -9.95
C THR A 110 -8.03 0.72 -8.96
N GLN A 111 -9.07 0.56 -8.16
CA GLN A 111 -9.19 -0.51 -7.19
C GLN A 111 -10.41 -1.38 -7.49
N HIS A 112 -10.26 -2.70 -7.41
CA HIS A 112 -11.37 -3.63 -7.52
C HIS A 112 -11.19 -4.86 -6.62
N ALA A 113 -12.28 -5.58 -6.38
CA ALA A 113 -12.25 -6.82 -5.62
C ALA A 113 -11.50 -7.90 -6.41
N GLY A 114 -10.63 -8.62 -5.74
CA GLY A 114 -9.95 -9.80 -6.25
C GLY A 114 -10.59 -11.08 -5.76
N LYS A 115 -9.78 -12.10 -5.50
CA LYS A 115 -10.21 -13.43 -5.04
C LYS A 115 -10.64 -13.41 -3.56
N THR A 116 -11.53 -14.33 -3.23
CA THR A 116 -11.85 -14.66 -1.84
C THR A 116 -11.71 -16.18 -1.67
N TRP A 117 -11.17 -16.60 -0.52
CA TRP A 117 -11.04 -18.01 -0.17
C TRP A 117 -11.08 -18.22 1.33
N GLU A 118 -11.26 -19.46 1.73
CA GLU A 118 -11.30 -19.85 3.13
C GLU A 118 -10.28 -20.94 3.42
N LYS A 119 -9.80 -20.97 4.67
CA LYS A 119 -8.88 -22.00 5.16
C LYS A 119 -9.17 -22.28 6.62
N GLU A 120 -9.23 -23.57 6.98
CA GLU A 120 -9.34 -23.97 8.39
C GLU A 120 -8.01 -23.79 9.14
N SER A 121 -8.11 -23.30 10.36
CA SER A 121 -6.99 -23.14 11.29
C SER A 121 -7.33 -23.78 12.62
N LYS A 122 -6.40 -24.59 13.14
CA LYS A 122 -6.58 -25.24 14.47
C LYS A 122 -6.72 -24.24 15.61
N ARG A 123 -6.09 -23.05 15.51
CA ARG A 123 -6.06 -22.03 16.57
C ARG A 123 -7.12 -20.94 16.40
N ALA A 124 -7.47 -20.58 15.18
CA ALA A 124 -8.30 -19.41 14.90
C ALA A 124 -9.66 -19.76 14.25
N GLY A 125 -9.98 -21.06 14.10
CA GLY A 125 -11.18 -21.50 13.40
C GLY A 125 -11.09 -21.22 11.90
N LEU A 126 -12.20 -20.82 11.28
CA LEU A 126 -12.25 -20.50 9.87
C LEU A 126 -11.57 -19.14 9.59
N LEU A 127 -10.61 -19.15 8.68
CA LEU A 127 -9.94 -17.97 8.14
C LEU A 127 -10.58 -17.60 6.82
N LYS A 128 -11.07 -16.35 6.71
CA LYS A 128 -11.64 -15.80 5.47
C LYS A 128 -10.70 -14.77 4.88
N PHE A 129 -10.17 -15.08 3.69
CA PHE A 129 -9.25 -14.20 2.96
C PHE A 129 -10.01 -13.41 1.90
N THR A 130 -9.64 -12.16 1.76
CA THR A 130 -10.18 -11.25 0.75
C THR A 130 -9.05 -10.49 0.10
N GLU A 131 -8.96 -10.58 -1.22
CA GLU A 131 -8.00 -9.85 -2.03
C GLU A 131 -8.61 -8.54 -2.54
N THR A 132 -7.80 -7.50 -2.54
CA THR A 132 -8.06 -6.23 -3.21
C THR A 132 -6.95 -6.01 -4.23
N VAL A 133 -7.32 -5.71 -5.47
CA VAL A 133 -6.38 -5.46 -6.57
C VAL A 133 -6.35 -3.97 -6.89
N HIS A 134 -5.13 -3.43 -7.02
CA HIS A 134 -4.90 -2.08 -7.52
C HIS A 134 -4.12 -2.18 -8.83
N GLU A 135 -4.65 -1.56 -9.88
CA GLU A 135 -3.96 -1.41 -11.15
C GLU A 135 -3.48 0.03 -11.31
N PHE A 136 -2.20 0.17 -11.56
CA PHE A 136 -1.54 1.45 -11.78
C PHE A 136 -1.25 1.61 -13.27
N ARG A 137 -1.87 2.59 -13.89
CA ARG A 137 -1.68 2.91 -15.30
C ARG A 137 -1.04 4.28 -15.44
N ASP A 138 -0.17 4.42 -16.41
CA ASP A 138 0.45 5.71 -16.72
C ASP A 138 -0.48 6.63 -17.52
N GLN A 139 0.06 7.78 -17.95
CA GLN A 139 -0.67 8.78 -18.74
C GLN A 139 -1.11 8.28 -20.13
N ASP A 140 -0.49 7.22 -20.63
CA ASP A 140 -0.84 6.59 -21.92
C ASP A 140 -1.83 5.42 -21.73
N GLY A 141 -2.25 5.17 -20.48
CA GLY A 141 -3.18 4.09 -20.12
C GLY A 141 -2.51 2.71 -19.99
N GLU A 142 -1.19 2.63 -20.13
CA GLU A 142 -0.45 1.39 -20.05
C GLU A 142 -0.30 0.91 -18.59
N LEU A 143 -0.50 -0.38 -18.36
CA LEU A 143 -0.35 -0.99 -17.05
C LEU A 143 1.11 -1.03 -16.62
N VAL A 144 1.41 -0.41 -15.49
CA VAL A 144 2.78 -0.27 -14.96
C VAL A 144 3.02 -1.18 -13.76
N LEU A 145 2.03 -1.31 -12.89
CA LEU A 145 2.11 -2.11 -11.68
C LEU A 145 0.73 -2.69 -11.36
N THR A 146 0.70 -3.96 -11.00
CA THR A 146 -0.44 -4.59 -10.33
C THR A 146 -0.06 -4.88 -8.88
N MET A 147 -0.80 -4.33 -7.93
CA MET A 147 -0.60 -4.56 -6.50
C MET A 147 -1.82 -5.29 -5.94
N ARG A 148 -1.60 -6.41 -5.22
CA ARG A 148 -2.65 -7.18 -4.58
C ARG A 148 -2.42 -7.20 -3.08
N SER A 149 -3.41 -6.75 -2.33
CA SER A 149 -3.43 -6.77 -0.87
C SER A 149 -4.42 -7.84 -0.39
N VAL A 150 -3.98 -8.73 0.47
CA VAL A 150 -4.83 -9.78 1.05
C VAL A 150 -5.05 -9.48 2.52
N GLY A 151 -6.31 -9.31 2.89
CA GLY A 151 -6.76 -9.27 4.27
C GLY A 151 -7.28 -10.63 4.72
N VAL A 152 -7.17 -10.93 6.01
CA VAL A 152 -7.75 -12.12 6.62
C VAL A 152 -8.61 -11.75 7.83
N LYS A 153 -9.79 -12.35 7.92
CA LYS A 153 -10.63 -12.31 9.13
C LYS A 153 -10.64 -13.70 9.77
N THR A 154 -10.49 -13.74 11.08
CA THR A 154 -10.55 -14.96 11.87
C THR A 154 -11.94 -15.13 12.48
N GLU A 155 -12.44 -16.35 12.54
CA GLU A 155 -13.74 -16.66 13.17
C GLU A 155 -13.67 -16.45 14.70
N LYS A 156 -12.54 -16.79 15.30
CA LYS A 156 -12.28 -16.64 16.74
C LYS A 156 -11.09 -15.72 16.96
N PRO A 157 -11.10 -14.94 18.05
CA PRO A 157 -9.88 -14.26 18.51
C PRO A 157 -8.75 -15.27 18.68
N VAL A 158 -7.55 -14.96 18.21
CA VAL A 158 -6.38 -15.79 18.48
C VAL A 158 -6.02 -15.65 19.95
N GLU A 159 -6.21 -16.70 20.75
CA GLU A 159 -5.78 -16.73 22.13
C GLU A 159 -4.25 -16.60 22.16
N GLN A 160 -3.78 -15.56 22.83
CA GLN A 160 -2.36 -15.40 23.11
C GLN A 160 -1.99 -16.38 24.23
N SER A 161 -1.21 -17.39 23.88
CA SER A 161 -0.58 -18.31 24.85
C SER A 161 0.62 -17.65 25.51
#